data_2fe56da00ba5dbf7aa066a8d91d73850
#
_entry.id   2fe56da00ba5dbf7aa066a8d91d73850
#
_cell.length_a   1.000
_cell.length_b   1.000
_cell.length_c   1.000
_cell.angle_alpha   90.00
_cell.angle_beta   90.00
_cell.angle_gamma   90.00
#
_symmetry.space_group_name_H-M   'P 1'
#
loop_
_entity.id
_entity.type
_entity.pdbx_description
1 polymer ?
#
loop_
_entity_poly.entity_id
_entity_poly.type
_entity_poly.pdbx_seq_one_letter_code
_entity_poly.pdbx_strand_id
1 'polypeptide(L)'
;MLQWAKRSLATALGDKKDVVKNWKIIKKLNEKANVELDRKYQQLLKENYYNILKVIYSSDISNYDIWLDFGTLLGMYRDNGLIKHDKDMDFGIIIEDYNDFQEKETVLLCNGFKKTRELYYDNEIMEISYDYNGLNVDFIIYKKDGDYVKSVVVGYLLDALNRPCKFESSRYAIAFSGLKEYDVDGIKVKIPVNVHEYLEYQYEKDFLIPNKFYDWRDNPMYEKVDESLVDVKLLK
;
A
#
# COMPACT_ATOMS: atom_id res chain seq x y z
N MET A 1 -6.14 0.46 -22.38
CA MET A 1 -6.89 1.25 -23.41
C MET A 1 -7.08 2.72 -23.03
N LEU A 2 -7.51 3.09 -21.84
CA LEU A 2 -7.76 4.50 -21.44
C LEU A 2 -6.51 5.39 -21.35
N GLN A 3 -5.35 4.86 -20.95
CA GLN A 3 -4.11 5.66 -20.91
C GLN A 3 -3.60 6.03 -22.31
N TRP A 4 -3.82 5.17 -23.30
CA TRP A 4 -3.51 5.47 -24.70
C TRP A 4 -4.44 6.58 -25.23
N ALA A 5 -5.73 6.51 -24.91
CA ALA A 5 -6.68 7.57 -25.27
C ALA A 5 -6.34 8.93 -24.66
N LYS A 6 -5.82 8.97 -23.41
CA LYS A 6 -5.33 10.20 -22.74
C LYS A 6 -4.14 10.83 -23.50
N ARG A 7 -3.20 10.02 -24.00
CA ARG A 7 -2.03 10.51 -24.74
C ARG A 7 -2.40 11.02 -26.13
N SER A 8 -3.29 10.30 -26.85
CA SER A 8 -3.74 10.70 -28.19
C SER A 8 -4.57 11.98 -28.18
N LEU A 9 -5.39 12.21 -27.16
CA LEU A 9 -6.15 13.45 -26.98
C LEU A 9 -5.26 14.65 -26.64
N ALA A 10 -4.24 14.48 -25.79
CA ALA A 10 -3.31 15.58 -25.46
C ALA A 10 -2.51 16.06 -26.66
N THR A 11 -2.23 15.18 -27.63
CA THR A 11 -1.51 15.53 -28.87
C THR A 11 -2.40 16.16 -29.94
N ALA A 12 -3.72 15.97 -29.88
CA ALA A 12 -4.69 16.47 -30.86
C ALA A 12 -5.31 17.85 -30.51
N LEU A 13 -4.96 18.43 -29.34
CA LEU A 13 -5.58 19.68 -28.86
C LEU A 13 -4.78 20.91 -29.19
N GLY A 14 -4.95 21.42 -30.39
CA GLY A 14 -4.22 22.56 -30.99
C GLY A 14 -4.91 23.91 -30.90
N ASP A 15 -5.86 24.23 -30.04
CA ASP A 15 -6.29 25.63 -29.84
C ASP A 15 -6.98 25.86 -28.49
N LYS A 16 -6.65 26.99 -27.82
CA LYS A 16 -7.02 27.26 -26.40
C LYS A 16 -8.52 27.28 -26.09
N LYS A 17 -9.41 27.53 -27.04
CA LYS A 17 -10.86 27.55 -26.81
C LYS A 17 -11.48 26.14 -26.76
N ASP A 18 -10.95 25.23 -27.53
CA ASP A 18 -11.38 23.82 -27.52
C ASP A 18 -10.82 23.06 -26.30
N VAL A 19 -9.67 23.48 -25.77
CA VAL A 19 -9.07 22.95 -24.55
C VAL A 19 -10.03 23.02 -23.36
N VAL A 20 -10.73 24.14 -23.15
CA VAL A 20 -11.66 24.31 -22.00
C VAL A 20 -12.93 23.46 -22.16
N LYS A 21 -13.45 23.33 -23.38
CA LYS A 21 -14.65 22.51 -23.66
C LYS A 21 -14.33 21.02 -23.52
N ASN A 22 -13.17 20.62 -24.02
CA ASN A 22 -12.67 19.25 -23.91
C ASN A 22 -12.22 18.91 -22.50
N TRP A 23 -11.77 19.87 -21.67
CA TRP A 23 -11.44 19.68 -20.26
C TRP A 23 -12.62 19.13 -19.44
N LYS A 24 -13.83 19.65 -19.64
CA LYS A 24 -15.04 19.14 -18.95
C LYS A 24 -15.37 17.70 -19.35
N ILE A 25 -15.19 17.37 -20.63
CA ILE A 25 -15.41 16.01 -21.15
C ILE A 25 -14.34 15.06 -20.60
N ILE A 26 -13.08 15.48 -20.63
CA ILE A 26 -11.95 14.72 -20.08
C ILE A 26 -12.14 14.49 -18.58
N LYS A 27 -12.54 15.52 -17.80
CA LYS A 27 -12.84 15.40 -16.38
C LYS A 27 -13.95 14.38 -16.13
N LYS A 28 -15.07 14.45 -16.87
CA LYS A 28 -16.18 13.50 -16.73
C LYS A 28 -15.81 12.06 -17.14
N LEU A 29 -14.95 11.89 -18.14
CA LEU A 29 -14.43 10.57 -18.52
C LEU A 29 -13.47 10.01 -17.46
N ASN A 30 -12.63 10.86 -16.88
CA ASN A 30 -11.76 10.46 -15.78
C ASN A 30 -12.56 10.08 -14.53
N GLU A 31 -13.59 10.84 -14.18
CA GLU A 31 -14.48 10.53 -13.05
C GLU A 31 -15.17 9.16 -13.24
N LYS A 32 -15.73 8.91 -14.43
CA LYS A 32 -16.32 7.59 -14.75
C LYS A 32 -15.30 6.45 -14.69
N ALA A 33 -14.11 6.67 -15.25
CA ALA A 33 -13.06 5.66 -15.23
C ALA A 33 -12.57 5.36 -13.81
N ASN A 34 -12.49 6.38 -12.95
CA ASN A 34 -12.11 6.18 -11.55
C ASN A 34 -13.20 5.43 -10.79
N VAL A 35 -14.48 5.74 -11.00
CA VAL A 35 -15.59 4.99 -10.38
C VAL A 35 -15.61 3.52 -10.81
N GLU A 36 -15.34 3.23 -12.09
CA GLU A 36 -15.26 1.85 -12.58
C GLU A 36 -14.05 1.11 -12.00
N LEU A 37 -12.92 1.80 -11.90
CA LEU A 37 -11.71 1.27 -11.29
C LEU A 37 -11.91 0.98 -9.79
N ASP A 38 -12.52 1.92 -9.06
CA ASP A 38 -12.82 1.74 -7.63
C ASP A 38 -13.76 0.55 -7.42
N ARG A 39 -14.79 0.37 -8.26
CA ARG A 39 -15.69 -0.79 -8.20
C ARG A 39 -14.94 -2.11 -8.44
N LYS A 40 -14.03 -2.13 -9.42
CA LYS A 40 -13.20 -3.29 -9.71
C LYS A 40 -12.36 -3.68 -8.49
N TYR A 41 -11.67 -2.73 -7.87
CA TYR A 41 -10.85 -3.02 -6.69
C TYR A 41 -11.66 -3.41 -5.48
N GLN A 42 -12.83 -2.79 -5.25
CA GLN A 42 -13.76 -3.24 -4.20
C GLN A 42 -14.17 -4.71 -4.37
N GLN A 43 -14.44 -5.11 -5.61
CA GLN A 43 -14.79 -6.50 -5.91
C GLN A 43 -13.60 -7.43 -5.64
N LEU A 44 -12.40 -7.07 -6.13
CA LEU A 44 -11.17 -7.84 -5.88
C LEU A 44 -10.86 -7.99 -4.40
N LEU A 45 -10.94 -6.89 -3.63
CA LEU A 45 -10.77 -6.91 -2.18
C LEU A 45 -11.76 -7.87 -1.53
N LYS A 46 -13.05 -7.72 -1.82
CA LYS A 46 -14.11 -8.56 -1.24
C LYS A 46 -13.95 -10.05 -1.58
N GLU A 47 -13.48 -10.36 -2.77
CA GLU A 47 -13.29 -11.75 -3.22
C GLU A 47 -12.02 -12.39 -2.66
N ASN A 48 -10.98 -11.61 -2.34
CA ASN A 48 -9.66 -12.13 -2.03
C ASN A 48 -9.19 -11.91 -0.59
N TYR A 49 -9.66 -10.89 0.13
CA TYR A 49 -9.12 -10.52 1.45
C TYR A 49 -9.10 -11.69 2.44
N TYR A 50 -10.18 -12.47 2.50
CA TYR A 50 -10.29 -13.61 3.40
C TYR A 50 -9.21 -14.68 3.13
N ASN A 51 -9.00 -15.01 1.85
CA ASN A 51 -7.99 -15.98 1.45
C ASN A 51 -6.57 -15.46 1.70
N ILE A 52 -6.32 -14.17 1.46
CA ILE A 52 -5.04 -13.51 1.77
C ILE A 52 -4.74 -13.62 3.26
N LEU A 53 -5.69 -13.20 4.12
CA LEU A 53 -5.54 -13.31 5.57
C LEU A 53 -5.35 -14.75 6.01
N LYS A 54 -6.14 -15.68 5.46
CA LYS A 54 -6.03 -17.10 5.78
C LYS A 54 -4.65 -17.66 5.45
N VAL A 55 -4.12 -17.39 4.25
CA VAL A 55 -2.78 -17.88 3.85
C VAL A 55 -1.71 -17.32 4.76
N ILE A 56 -1.72 -16.00 5.01
CA ILE A 56 -0.71 -15.34 5.85
C ILE A 56 -0.76 -15.88 7.29
N TYR A 57 -1.93 -15.84 7.93
CA TYR A 57 -2.06 -16.15 9.35
C TYR A 57 -2.18 -17.63 9.70
N SER A 58 -2.33 -18.53 8.71
CA SER A 58 -2.25 -19.98 8.91
C SER A 58 -0.94 -20.61 8.43
N SER A 59 0.04 -19.81 8.04
CA SER A 59 1.37 -20.24 7.59
C SER A 59 2.48 -19.79 8.54
N ASP A 60 3.72 -20.24 8.26
CA ASP A 60 4.91 -19.83 9.03
C ASP A 60 5.21 -18.33 8.96
N ILE A 61 4.62 -17.61 8.02
CA ILE A 61 4.67 -16.14 7.97
C ILE A 61 4.08 -15.52 9.24
N SER A 62 3.05 -16.14 9.84
CA SER A 62 2.45 -15.67 11.09
C SER A 62 3.37 -15.74 12.30
N ASN A 63 4.50 -16.45 12.21
CA ASN A 63 5.51 -16.53 13.28
C ASN A 63 6.34 -15.22 13.37
N TYR A 64 6.36 -14.41 12.32
CA TYR A 64 6.90 -13.06 12.42
C TYR A 64 5.98 -12.14 13.22
N ASP A 65 6.53 -11.03 13.69
CA ASP A 65 5.74 -9.88 14.09
C ASP A 65 5.15 -9.24 12.83
N ILE A 66 4.00 -9.75 12.39
CA ILE A 66 3.23 -9.27 11.23
C ILE A 66 1.85 -8.79 11.69
N TRP A 67 1.41 -7.64 11.18
CA TRP A 67 0.13 -7.04 11.55
C TRP A 67 -0.55 -6.37 10.34
N LEU A 68 -1.85 -6.13 10.45
CA LEU A 68 -2.56 -5.26 9.51
C LEU A 68 -2.02 -3.84 9.64
N ASP A 69 -1.77 -3.18 8.52
CA ASP A 69 -1.19 -1.84 8.51
C ASP A 69 -1.93 -0.89 7.56
N PHE A 70 -1.57 0.36 7.58
CA PHE A 70 -2.11 1.43 6.72
C PHE A 70 -3.63 1.33 6.48
N GLY A 71 -4.06 1.37 5.20
CA GLY A 71 -5.47 1.33 4.80
C GLY A 71 -6.21 0.10 5.30
N THR A 72 -5.56 -1.06 5.31
CA THR A 72 -6.13 -2.30 5.82
C THR A 72 -6.43 -2.22 7.32
N LEU A 73 -5.49 -1.72 8.13
CA LEU A 73 -5.70 -1.51 9.57
C LEU A 73 -6.76 -0.44 9.83
N LEU A 74 -6.66 0.69 9.14
CA LEU A 74 -7.61 1.80 9.28
C LEU A 74 -9.05 1.35 9.00
N GLY A 75 -9.26 0.59 7.92
CA GLY A 75 -10.58 0.07 7.58
C GLY A 75 -11.14 -0.86 8.64
N MET A 76 -10.35 -1.81 9.14
CA MET A 76 -10.77 -2.72 10.21
C MET A 76 -11.08 -1.98 11.51
N TYR A 77 -10.29 -0.98 11.87
CA TYR A 77 -10.47 -0.22 13.10
C TYR A 77 -11.62 0.78 13.05
N ARG A 78 -11.73 1.56 11.97
CA ARG A 78 -12.70 2.65 11.83
C ARG A 78 -14.05 2.18 11.30
N ASP A 79 -14.02 1.35 10.23
CA ASP A 79 -15.21 1.00 9.45
C ASP A 79 -15.70 -0.43 9.76
N ASN A 80 -14.98 -1.17 10.63
CA ASN A 80 -15.19 -2.59 10.93
C ASN A 80 -15.20 -3.44 9.64
N GLY A 81 -14.32 -3.13 8.72
CA GLY A 81 -14.19 -3.77 7.42
C GLY A 81 -13.23 -3.04 6.49
N LEU A 82 -13.22 -3.44 5.22
CA LEU A 82 -12.33 -2.85 4.21
C LEU A 82 -12.79 -1.45 3.79
N ILE A 83 -11.84 -0.55 3.55
CA ILE A 83 -12.14 0.78 3.01
C ILE A 83 -12.63 0.65 1.56
N LYS A 84 -13.79 1.29 1.26
CA LYS A 84 -14.48 1.13 -0.04
C LYS A 84 -13.70 1.58 -1.27
N HIS A 85 -12.69 2.43 -1.13
CA HIS A 85 -11.90 2.94 -2.26
C HIS A 85 -10.44 2.49 -2.20
N ASP A 86 -10.12 1.56 -1.31
CA ASP A 86 -8.80 0.96 -1.23
C ASP A 86 -8.52 0.03 -2.41
N LYS A 87 -7.26 -0.15 -2.74
CA LYS A 87 -6.82 -0.87 -3.95
C LYS A 87 -5.82 -1.98 -3.68
N ASP A 88 -5.46 -2.14 -2.41
CA ASP A 88 -4.40 -3.01 -1.91
C ASP A 88 -4.74 -3.52 -0.50
N MET A 89 -3.89 -4.39 -0.02
CA MET A 89 -3.86 -4.79 1.39
C MET A 89 -2.45 -4.60 1.91
N ASP A 90 -2.34 -3.87 3.02
CA ASP A 90 -1.08 -3.53 3.65
C ASP A 90 -0.85 -4.33 4.93
N PHE A 91 0.36 -4.83 5.09
CA PHE A 91 0.82 -5.53 6.29
C PHE A 91 2.15 -4.95 6.75
N GLY A 92 2.26 -4.56 8.01
CA GLY A 92 3.53 -4.29 8.64
C GLY A 92 4.18 -5.60 9.09
N ILE A 93 5.49 -5.72 8.92
CA ILE A 93 6.23 -6.91 9.33
C ILE A 93 7.64 -6.54 9.82
N ILE A 94 8.13 -7.24 10.86
CA ILE A 94 9.52 -7.16 11.29
C ILE A 94 10.25 -8.39 10.75
N ILE A 95 11.27 -8.16 9.92
CA ILE A 95 12.13 -9.19 9.35
C ILE A 95 13.57 -8.89 9.79
N GLU A 96 14.12 -9.74 10.66
CA GLU A 96 15.52 -9.62 11.12
C GLU A 96 16.50 -10.26 10.11
N ASP A 97 16.13 -11.38 9.52
CA ASP A 97 16.88 -12.08 8.48
C ASP A 97 16.04 -12.25 7.21
N TYR A 98 16.41 -11.54 6.16
CA TYR A 98 15.69 -11.59 4.90
C TYR A 98 15.85 -12.94 4.18
N ASN A 99 16.96 -13.67 4.39
CA ASN A 99 17.13 -14.98 3.78
C ASN A 99 16.17 -16.01 4.42
N ASP A 100 16.00 -15.97 5.76
CA ASP A 100 15.00 -16.78 6.45
C ASP A 100 13.58 -16.47 5.97
N PHE A 101 13.27 -15.18 5.77
CA PHE A 101 11.97 -14.78 5.20
C PHE A 101 11.78 -15.34 3.78
N GLN A 102 12.79 -15.28 2.89
CA GLN A 102 12.68 -15.80 1.53
C GLN A 102 12.43 -17.32 1.49
N GLU A 103 12.98 -18.09 2.42
CA GLU A 103 12.65 -19.50 2.55
C GLU A 103 11.16 -19.71 2.91
N LYS A 104 10.65 -18.98 3.86
CA LYS A 104 9.24 -19.05 4.30
C LYS A 104 8.27 -18.39 3.32
N GLU A 105 8.71 -17.40 2.53
CA GLU A 105 7.95 -16.77 1.46
C GLU A 105 7.41 -17.79 0.44
N THR A 106 8.07 -18.93 0.29
CA THR A 106 7.64 -20.00 -0.63
C THR A 106 6.20 -20.44 -0.38
N VAL A 107 5.69 -20.35 0.85
CA VAL A 107 4.29 -20.67 1.16
C VAL A 107 3.33 -19.68 0.49
N LEU A 108 3.68 -18.40 0.44
CA LEU A 108 2.87 -17.38 -0.26
C LEU A 108 2.83 -17.68 -1.76
N LEU A 109 4.01 -17.93 -2.35
CA LEU A 109 4.14 -18.22 -3.78
C LEU A 109 3.37 -19.49 -4.18
N CYS A 110 3.43 -20.54 -3.37
CA CYS A 110 2.68 -21.79 -3.59
C CYS A 110 1.15 -21.61 -3.45
N ASN A 111 0.70 -20.55 -2.75
CA ASN A 111 -0.70 -20.24 -2.56
C ASN A 111 -1.22 -19.10 -3.47
N GLY A 112 -0.52 -18.82 -4.57
CA GLY A 112 -1.00 -17.94 -5.63
C GLY A 112 -0.55 -16.49 -5.55
N PHE A 113 0.25 -16.11 -4.56
CA PHE A 113 0.92 -14.82 -4.55
C PHE A 113 2.02 -14.80 -5.61
N LYS A 114 2.14 -13.69 -6.31
CA LYS A 114 3.21 -13.45 -7.28
C LYS A 114 4.00 -12.23 -6.83
N LYS A 115 5.24 -12.41 -6.48
CA LYS A 115 6.11 -11.29 -6.10
C LYS A 115 6.31 -10.37 -7.30
N THR A 116 6.01 -9.09 -7.13
CA THR A 116 5.99 -8.11 -8.23
C THR A 116 7.02 -7.00 -8.05
N ARG A 117 7.37 -6.69 -6.80
CA ARG A 117 8.26 -5.58 -6.48
C ARG A 117 9.01 -5.82 -5.18
N GLU A 118 10.25 -5.36 -5.15
CA GLU A 118 11.01 -5.10 -3.94
C GLU A 118 11.47 -3.64 -3.96
N LEU A 119 11.29 -2.96 -2.85
CA LEU A 119 11.68 -1.57 -2.66
C LEU A 119 12.78 -1.50 -1.61
N TYR A 120 13.84 -0.80 -1.92
CA TYR A 120 15.02 -0.63 -1.08
C TYR A 120 15.24 0.84 -0.77
N TYR A 121 15.78 1.11 0.40
CA TYR A 121 16.32 2.38 0.81
C TYR A 121 17.69 2.16 1.47
N ASP A 122 18.73 2.81 0.96
CA ASP A 122 20.12 2.63 1.42
C ASP A 122 20.55 1.14 1.48
N ASN A 123 20.25 0.40 0.41
CA ASN A 123 20.46 -1.05 0.24
C ASN A 123 19.69 -1.96 1.22
N GLU A 124 18.81 -1.42 2.05
CA GLU A 124 17.95 -2.19 2.94
C GLU A 124 16.56 -2.33 2.34
N ILE A 125 15.98 -3.53 2.43
CA ILE A 125 14.63 -3.76 1.94
C ILE A 125 13.59 -3.11 2.86
N MET A 126 12.70 -2.30 2.28
CA MET A 126 11.67 -1.56 3.00
C MET A 126 10.26 -2.07 2.70
N GLU A 127 10.06 -2.68 1.52
CA GLU A 127 8.75 -3.16 1.12
C GLU A 127 8.87 -4.30 0.12
N ILE A 128 7.97 -5.27 0.25
CA ILE A 128 7.80 -6.35 -0.72
C ILE A 128 6.35 -6.35 -1.16
N SER A 129 6.13 -6.29 -2.47
CA SER A 129 4.79 -6.30 -3.06
C SER A 129 4.51 -7.60 -3.79
N TYR A 130 3.28 -8.07 -3.64
CA TYR A 130 2.75 -9.24 -4.34
C TYR A 130 1.48 -8.87 -5.10
N ASP A 131 1.23 -9.56 -6.19
CA ASP A 131 -0.09 -9.65 -6.82
C ASP A 131 -0.78 -10.93 -6.33
N TYR A 132 -2.00 -10.80 -5.85
CA TYR A 132 -2.89 -11.93 -5.56
C TYR A 132 -4.20 -11.78 -6.33
N ASN A 133 -4.34 -12.50 -7.43
CA ASN A 133 -5.50 -12.43 -8.32
C ASN A 133 -5.83 -11.02 -8.84
N GLY A 134 -4.81 -10.18 -9.05
CA GLY A 134 -4.96 -8.80 -9.51
C GLY A 134 -5.15 -7.76 -8.40
N LEU A 135 -5.08 -8.18 -7.13
CA LEU A 135 -5.01 -7.31 -5.96
C LEU A 135 -3.57 -7.19 -5.48
N ASN A 136 -3.13 -5.96 -5.24
CA ASN A 136 -1.82 -5.72 -4.65
C ASN A 136 -1.83 -6.04 -3.15
N VAL A 137 -0.77 -6.68 -2.67
CA VAL A 137 -0.55 -7.00 -1.25
C VAL A 137 0.84 -6.56 -0.90
N ASP A 138 0.96 -5.57 -0.03
CA ASP A 138 2.22 -4.95 0.36
C ASP A 138 2.64 -5.37 1.77
N PHE A 139 3.88 -5.82 1.91
CA PHE A 139 4.55 -6.08 3.18
C PHE A 139 5.54 -4.95 3.44
N ILE A 140 5.18 -4.05 4.33
CA ILE A 140 6.02 -2.94 4.76
C ILE A 140 6.95 -3.44 5.85
N ILE A 141 8.26 -3.38 5.61
CA ILE A 141 9.27 -3.92 6.52
C ILE A 141 9.65 -2.85 7.52
N TYR A 142 9.49 -3.17 8.79
CA TYR A 142 9.83 -2.31 9.90
C TYR A 142 11.08 -2.80 10.63
N LYS A 143 11.83 -1.84 11.18
CA LYS A 143 12.89 -2.07 12.15
C LYS A 143 12.46 -1.62 13.52
N LYS A 144 12.64 -2.49 14.51
CA LYS A 144 12.38 -2.16 15.91
C LYS A 144 13.52 -1.31 16.48
N ASP A 145 13.17 -0.23 17.17
CA ASP A 145 14.10 0.66 17.85
C ASP A 145 13.49 1.10 19.19
N GLY A 146 13.81 0.38 20.25
CA GLY A 146 13.20 0.56 21.57
C GLY A 146 11.68 0.36 21.53
N ASP A 147 10.96 1.41 21.92
CA ASP A 147 9.49 1.44 21.92
C ASP A 147 8.88 1.91 20.58
N TYR A 148 9.68 1.95 19.51
CA TYR A 148 9.25 2.40 18.19
C TYR A 148 9.49 1.33 17.13
N VAL A 149 8.70 1.39 16.07
CA VAL A 149 8.99 0.75 14.79
C VAL A 149 9.22 1.83 13.73
N LYS A 150 10.22 1.61 12.87
CA LYS A 150 10.67 2.58 11.86
C LYS A 150 10.64 1.94 10.48
N SER A 151 10.23 2.73 9.48
CA SER A 151 10.35 2.36 8.07
C SER A 151 10.52 3.60 7.20
N VAL A 152 10.60 3.39 5.89
CA VAL A 152 10.62 4.43 4.87
C VAL A 152 9.52 4.14 3.86
N VAL A 153 8.61 5.09 3.69
CA VAL A 153 7.63 5.03 2.61
C VAL A 153 8.20 5.68 1.36
N VAL A 154 7.95 5.06 0.21
CA VAL A 154 8.44 5.55 -1.08
C VAL A 154 7.30 5.59 -2.09
N GLY A 155 7.06 6.80 -2.65
CA GLY A 155 6.29 6.98 -3.86
C GLY A 155 7.20 7.12 -5.08
N TYR A 156 6.75 6.67 -6.25
CA TYR A 156 7.47 6.88 -7.50
C TYR A 156 6.51 6.95 -8.69
N LEU A 157 6.98 7.56 -9.78
CA LEU A 157 6.32 7.51 -11.07
C LEU A 157 7.03 6.50 -11.98
N LEU A 158 6.30 6.00 -12.99
CA LEU A 158 6.90 5.21 -14.06
C LEU A 158 7.12 6.08 -15.30
N ASP A 159 8.27 5.93 -15.93
CA ASP A 159 8.57 6.57 -17.23
C ASP A 159 7.83 5.88 -18.40
N ALA A 160 8.09 6.35 -19.62
CA ALA A 160 7.46 5.79 -20.82
C ALA A 160 7.84 4.31 -21.09
N LEU A 161 8.91 3.81 -20.47
CA LEU A 161 9.39 2.44 -20.59
C LEU A 161 9.01 1.58 -19.37
N ASN A 162 8.09 2.08 -18.52
CA ASN A 162 7.67 1.47 -17.26
C ASN A 162 8.84 1.26 -16.26
N ARG A 163 9.79 2.19 -16.22
CA ARG A 163 10.87 2.18 -15.22
C ARG A 163 10.53 3.16 -14.10
N PRO A 164 10.77 2.81 -12.83
CA PRO A 164 10.60 3.73 -11.72
C PRO A 164 11.44 5.00 -11.90
N CYS A 165 10.84 6.15 -11.67
CA CYS A 165 11.48 7.44 -11.75
C CYS A 165 10.74 8.45 -10.84
N LYS A 166 11.38 9.60 -10.57
CA LYS A 166 10.82 10.66 -9.70
C LYS A 166 10.34 10.10 -8.37
N PHE A 167 11.28 9.68 -7.57
CA PHE A 167 11.02 9.17 -6.24
C PHE A 167 10.62 10.30 -5.28
N GLU A 168 9.77 9.96 -4.32
CA GLU A 168 9.46 10.77 -3.15
C GLU A 168 9.52 9.83 -1.95
N SER A 169 10.36 10.11 -0.97
CA SER A 169 10.58 9.21 0.16
C SER A 169 10.57 9.96 1.49
N SER A 170 9.98 9.31 2.49
CA SER A 170 9.94 9.83 3.85
C SER A 170 10.13 8.73 4.87
N ARG A 171 10.93 9.03 5.91
CA ARG A 171 11.10 8.17 7.07
C ARG A 171 10.04 8.48 8.10
N TYR A 172 9.62 7.46 8.83
CA TYR A 172 8.72 7.60 9.96
C TYR A 172 9.08 6.64 11.08
N ALA A 173 8.70 7.00 12.31
CA ALA A 173 8.90 6.19 13.50
C ALA A 173 7.64 6.25 14.35
N ILE A 174 6.97 5.12 14.51
CA ILE A 174 5.68 5.02 15.21
C ILE A 174 5.89 4.32 16.55
N ALA A 175 5.31 4.88 17.63
CA ALA A 175 5.27 4.21 18.92
C ALA A 175 4.59 2.85 18.79
N PHE A 176 5.22 1.80 19.32
CA PHE A 176 4.77 0.42 19.14
C PHE A 176 4.88 -0.38 20.44
N SER A 177 3.74 -0.66 21.03
CA SER A 177 3.63 -1.37 22.31
C SER A 177 3.47 -2.88 22.15
N GLY A 178 3.81 -3.44 20.98
CA GLY A 178 3.62 -4.84 20.64
C GLY A 178 2.30 -5.09 19.91
N LEU A 179 1.97 -6.37 19.74
CA LEU A 179 0.83 -6.84 18.95
C LEU A 179 -0.22 -7.52 19.85
N LYS A 180 -1.48 -7.40 19.45
CA LYS A 180 -2.61 -8.15 20.02
C LYS A 180 -3.40 -8.84 18.91
N GLU A 181 -4.08 -9.92 19.27
CA GLU A 181 -5.01 -10.59 18.36
C GLU A 181 -6.27 -9.75 18.12
N TYR A 182 -6.73 -9.82 16.88
CA TYR A 182 -7.99 -9.24 16.43
C TYR A 182 -8.71 -10.24 15.51
N ASP A 183 -10.03 -10.37 15.64
CA ASP A 183 -10.80 -11.31 14.82
C ASP A 183 -11.34 -10.61 13.56
N VAL A 184 -11.01 -11.18 12.41
CA VAL A 184 -11.57 -10.77 11.12
C VAL A 184 -12.24 -11.99 10.49
N ASP A 185 -13.56 -12.04 10.55
CA ASP A 185 -14.38 -13.13 9.99
C ASP A 185 -13.91 -14.54 10.42
N GLY A 186 -13.51 -14.68 11.70
CA GLY A 186 -13.02 -15.94 12.28
C GLY A 186 -11.53 -16.23 12.07
N ILE A 187 -10.79 -15.35 11.39
CA ILE A 187 -9.33 -15.40 11.28
C ILE A 187 -8.72 -14.52 12.37
N LYS A 188 -7.83 -15.10 13.20
CA LYS A 188 -7.05 -14.37 14.18
C LYS A 188 -5.88 -13.67 13.49
N VAL A 189 -6.01 -12.36 13.27
CA VAL A 189 -4.97 -11.48 12.75
C VAL A 189 -4.30 -10.75 13.91
N LYS A 190 -3.18 -10.08 13.65
CA LYS A 190 -2.52 -9.22 14.64
C LYS A 190 -2.68 -7.75 14.26
N ILE A 191 -2.84 -6.90 15.27
CA ILE A 191 -2.85 -5.43 15.15
C ILE A 191 -2.00 -4.83 16.27
N PRO A 192 -1.48 -3.59 16.15
CA PRO A 192 -0.79 -2.92 17.25
C PRO A 192 -1.65 -2.81 18.52
N VAL A 193 -1.05 -3.01 19.68
CA VAL A 193 -1.76 -2.85 20.97
C VAL A 193 -2.31 -1.44 21.10
N ASN A 194 -1.49 -0.43 20.77
CA ASN A 194 -1.80 0.99 20.77
C ASN A 194 -2.35 1.47 19.42
N VAL A 195 -3.32 0.72 18.85
CA VAL A 195 -3.83 0.93 17.48
C VAL A 195 -4.34 2.36 17.22
N HIS A 196 -4.92 3.02 18.22
CA HIS A 196 -5.45 4.39 18.06
C HIS A 196 -4.32 5.39 17.81
N GLU A 197 -3.33 5.42 18.67
CA GLU A 197 -2.16 6.30 18.57
C GLU A 197 -1.31 5.96 17.32
N TYR A 198 -1.27 4.68 16.96
CA TYR A 198 -0.58 4.20 15.77
C TYR A 198 -1.23 4.77 14.50
N LEU A 199 -2.57 4.72 14.39
CA LEU A 199 -3.32 5.27 13.28
C LEU A 199 -3.33 6.81 13.30
N GLU A 200 -3.39 7.44 14.47
CA GLU A 200 -3.28 8.90 14.59
C GLU A 200 -1.93 9.40 14.06
N TYR A 201 -0.86 8.66 14.27
CA TYR A 201 0.44 8.97 13.70
C TYR A 201 0.45 8.85 12.15
N GLN A 202 -0.16 7.79 11.61
CA GLN A 202 -0.19 7.54 10.17
C GLN A 202 -1.12 8.47 9.41
N TYR A 203 -2.26 8.86 9.99
CA TYR A 203 -3.36 9.56 9.30
C TYR A 203 -3.78 10.88 9.95
N GLU A 204 -3.06 11.35 10.96
CA GLU A 204 -3.38 12.52 11.78
C GLU A 204 -4.66 12.35 12.63
N LYS A 205 -4.97 13.37 13.48
CA LYS A 205 -6.01 13.30 14.51
C LYS A 205 -7.43 13.01 13.99
N ASP A 206 -7.69 13.43 12.77
CA ASP A 206 -9.02 13.32 12.17
C ASP A 206 -9.25 12.01 11.40
N PHE A 207 -8.39 10.99 11.59
CA PHE A 207 -8.43 9.73 10.83
C PHE A 207 -9.73 8.94 10.95
N LEU A 208 -10.53 9.20 11.99
CA LEU A 208 -11.87 8.63 12.14
C LEU A 208 -12.89 9.22 11.16
N ILE A 209 -12.58 10.37 10.54
CA ILE A 209 -13.40 10.99 9.50
C ILE A 209 -12.88 10.54 8.14
N PRO A 210 -13.67 9.82 7.32
CA PRO A 210 -13.19 9.33 6.03
C PRO A 210 -12.70 10.46 5.11
N ASN A 211 -11.43 10.44 4.74
CA ASN A 211 -10.81 11.37 3.80
C ASN A 211 -10.17 10.62 2.63
N LYS A 212 -10.86 10.53 1.50
CA LYS A 212 -10.34 9.85 0.30
C LYS A 212 -9.23 10.62 -0.44
N PHE A 213 -8.92 11.84 0.00
CA PHE A 213 -7.88 12.69 -0.56
C PHE A 213 -6.66 12.76 0.36
N TYR A 214 -6.61 11.92 1.39
CA TYR A 214 -5.42 11.81 2.24
C TYR A 214 -4.20 11.47 1.38
N ASP A 215 -3.11 12.18 1.61
CA ASP A 215 -1.82 11.95 0.98
C ASP A 215 -0.75 11.92 2.08
N TRP A 216 -0.05 10.80 2.22
CA TRP A 216 0.99 10.64 3.24
C TRP A 216 2.13 11.67 3.10
N ARG A 217 2.31 12.26 1.92
CA ARG A 217 3.32 13.31 1.66
C ARG A 217 3.07 14.59 2.43
N ASP A 218 1.82 14.83 2.78
CA ASP A 218 1.39 16.00 3.55
C ASP A 218 1.45 15.75 5.07
N ASN A 219 1.71 14.52 5.51
CA ASN A 219 1.78 14.18 6.93
C ASN A 219 3.02 14.82 7.59
N PRO A 220 2.83 15.73 8.57
CA PRO A 220 3.94 16.45 9.21
C PRO A 220 4.83 15.57 10.09
N MET A 221 4.38 14.37 10.43
CA MET A 221 5.14 13.38 11.21
C MET A 221 6.16 12.61 10.37
N TYR A 222 6.09 12.74 9.05
CA TYR A 222 6.98 12.05 8.12
C TYR A 222 8.14 12.95 7.71
N GLU A 223 9.35 12.47 7.92
CA GLU A 223 10.58 13.20 7.60
C GLU A 223 11.06 12.84 6.18
N LYS A 224 11.18 13.82 5.30
CA LYS A 224 11.74 13.62 3.96
C LYS A 224 13.18 13.14 4.05
N VAL A 225 13.51 12.14 3.24
CA VAL A 225 14.86 11.56 3.19
C VAL A 225 15.43 11.60 1.78
N ASP A 226 16.70 11.28 1.64
CA ASP A 226 17.42 11.36 0.36
C ASP A 226 16.89 10.33 -0.65
N GLU A 227 16.23 10.83 -1.68
CA GLU A 227 15.62 10.02 -2.75
C GLU A 227 16.67 9.29 -3.62
N SER A 228 17.93 9.71 -3.60
CA SER A 228 19.01 9.05 -4.34
C SER A 228 19.39 7.68 -3.77
N LEU A 229 18.95 7.37 -2.53
CA LEU A 229 19.17 6.09 -1.87
C LEU A 229 18.05 5.07 -2.16
N VAL A 230 17.04 5.47 -2.92
CA VAL A 230 15.93 4.58 -3.30
C VAL A 230 16.30 3.70 -4.48
N ASP A 231 16.07 2.40 -4.37
CA ASP A 231 16.09 1.44 -5.47
C ASP A 231 14.80 0.63 -5.54
N VAL A 232 14.29 0.40 -6.73
CA VAL A 232 13.04 -0.35 -6.96
C VAL A 232 13.28 -1.44 -8.00
N LYS A 233 13.17 -2.68 -7.55
CA LYS A 233 13.24 -3.86 -8.41
C LYS A 233 11.83 -4.30 -8.79
N LEU A 234 11.48 -4.16 -10.05
CA LEU A 234 10.25 -4.72 -10.61
C LEU A 234 10.51 -6.16 -11.08
N LEU A 235 9.72 -7.10 -10.57
CA LEU A 235 9.81 -8.52 -10.87
C LEU A 235 8.72 -8.89 -11.88
N LYS A 236 9.04 -9.76 -12.84
CA LYS A 236 8.14 -10.15 -13.94
C LYS A 236 7.55 -11.55 -13.71
#